data_c3bd4dc82d11c0b4bddf7aac3d634994
#
_entry.id   c3bd4dc82d11c0b4bddf7aac3d634994
#
_cell.length_a   1.000
_cell.length_b   1.000
_cell.length_c   1.000
_cell.angle_alpha   90.00
_cell.angle_beta   90.00
_cell.angle_gamma   90.00
#
_symmetry.space_group_name_H-M   'P 1'
#
loop_
_entity.id
_entity.type
_entity.pdbx_description
1 polymer ?
#
loop_
_entity_poly.entity_id
_entity_poly.type
_entity_poly.pdbx_seq_one_letter_code
_entity_poly.pdbx_strand_id
1 'polypeptide(L)'
;MARHLITSALPYINGIKHLGNMVGSMLPADVYSRYLRQRGHEVLYICATDEHGTPAELAAKEQGIPVAEFCAQAHDAQKAVYDGFALAFDYFGRSSSEQNVEITQHFARRLNENGFIEERAIRQVYSPTDGRFLPDRYVEGTCPHCGYDKARGDQCENCTRVLDPTDLIDPRSAISGSTDLEVRETKHLFLLQSKLQHEVEEWVSRHEDDWPQLASSIARKWLTEGLHDRAITRDLDWGVPVPSDTWPELAAEGKVFYVWFDAPIEYIGATKEWSDLDPENRDWKSWWYESDLGENPVRYTEFMAKDNVPFHTVMFPATELGVREPWKKVDYVKAFNWLTYYGGKFSTSQKRGVFTDQALDILPADYWRYFLIANAPESDDSSFTWEHFTATVNKDLADTLGNFVNRVLSFSKKRFGDEVPAGGEAGEAETKLGEEITRLLAEYESQMEALQFRKAAAALRALWSAGNSYLEEKAPWLEIKTDQPAAALTLRTAMNLIHLYAVVSEPFIPSTAKIMREAFALTDDTAAWVTADEARALTGVPAGTPFTVPPVLFAKLTDEDLENYKERFGGTPAA
;
A
#
# COMPACT_ATOMS: atom_id res chain seq x y z
N MET A 1 -5.83 -9.12 23.06
CA MET A 1 -4.83 -8.95 21.97
C MET A 1 -5.40 -9.71 20.78
N ALA A 2 -5.64 -9.05 19.64
CA ALA A 2 -6.12 -9.71 18.42
C ALA A 2 -4.93 -9.88 17.44
N ARG A 3 -5.05 -10.83 16.53
CA ARG A 3 -4.05 -11.07 15.46
C ARG A 3 -4.56 -10.49 14.16
N HIS A 4 -3.72 -9.74 13.48
CA HIS A 4 -4.04 -9.09 12.21
C HIS A 4 -3.04 -9.46 11.12
N LEU A 5 -3.52 -10.11 10.08
CA LEU A 5 -2.80 -10.29 8.83
C LEU A 5 -3.16 -9.13 7.91
N ILE A 6 -2.17 -8.42 7.45
CA ILE A 6 -2.33 -7.27 6.55
C ILE A 6 -1.51 -7.52 5.30
N THR A 7 -2.14 -7.38 4.14
CA THR A 7 -1.46 -7.42 2.86
C THR A 7 -1.78 -6.17 2.04
N SER A 8 -0.90 -5.83 1.14
CA SER A 8 -1.12 -4.77 0.15
C SER A 8 -0.87 -5.31 -1.25
N ALA A 9 -1.68 -4.89 -2.23
CA ALA A 9 -1.54 -5.32 -3.61
C ALA A 9 -0.09 -5.22 -4.10
N LEU A 10 0.39 -6.29 -4.70
CA LEU A 10 1.78 -6.44 -5.10
C LEU A 10 2.17 -5.41 -6.16
N PRO A 11 3.24 -4.65 -5.95
CA PRO A 11 3.79 -3.77 -6.98
C PRO A 11 4.44 -4.59 -8.09
N TYR A 12 4.10 -4.28 -9.35
CA TYR A 12 4.69 -4.92 -10.51
C TYR A 12 6.18 -4.59 -10.63
N ILE A 13 7.00 -5.56 -11.07
CA ILE A 13 8.47 -5.43 -11.08
C ILE A 13 9.03 -4.46 -12.15
N ASN A 14 8.24 -4.05 -13.12
CA ASN A 14 8.67 -3.32 -14.32
C ASN A 14 9.11 -1.86 -14.13
N GLY A 15 9.43 -1.43 -12.91
CA GLY A 15 9.99 -0.10 -12.61
C GLY A 15 9.51 0.49 -11.29
N ILE A 16 10.06 1.66 -10.95
CA ILE A 16 9.70 2.42 -9.75
C ILE A 16 8.24 2.90 -9.85
N LYS A 17 7.54 2.83 -8.74
CA LYS A 17 6.12 3.17 -8.66
C LYS A 17 5.91 4.68 -8.48
N HIS A 18 4.77 5.19 -8.94
CA HIS A 18 4.38 6.58 -8.70
C HIS A 18 3.57 6.71 -7.39
N LEU A 19 3.36 7.95 -6.93
CA LEU A 19 2.64 8.23 -5.68
C LEU A 19 1.23 7.62 -5.62
N GLY A 20 0.57 7.45 -6.77
CA GLY A 20 -0.75 6.82 -6.83
C GLY A 20 -0.73 5.33 -6.44
N ASN A 21 0.32 4.60 -6.80
CA ASN A 21 0.49 3.21 -6.36
C ASN A 21 0.72 3.14 -4.85
N MET A 22 1.48 4.09 -4.30
CA MET A 22 1.78 4.17 -2.88
C MET A 22 0.51 4.36 -2.04
N VAL A 23 -0.30 5.36 -2.36
CA VAL A 23 -1.54 5.67 -1.61
C VAL A 23 -2.67 4.70 -1.90
N GLY A 24 -2.63 4.00 -3.04
CA GLY A 24 -3.63 3.01 -3.43
C GLY A 24 -3.51 1.66 -2.71
N SER A 25 -2.41 1.39 -1.99
CA SER A 25 -2.21 0.09 -1.33
C SER A 25 -1.26 0.14 -0.13
N MET A 26 0.05 0.27 -0.36
CA MET A 26 1.09 0.03 0.67
C MET A 26 1.08 1.05 1.80
N LEU A 27 0.94 2.32 1.51
CA LEU A 27 1.01 3.36 2.54
C LEU A 27 -0.17 3.32 3.53
N PRO A 28 -1.45 3.18 3.10
CA PRO A 28 -2.55 3.00 4.04
C PRO A 28 -2.43 1.72 4.88
N ALA A 29 -1.91 0.63 4.29
CA ALA A 29 -1.65 -0.62 4.99
C ALA A 29 -0.58 -0.44 6.08
N ASP A 30 0.50 0.29 5.80
CA ASP A 30 1.53 0.64 6.79
C ASP A 30 0.98 1.49 7.92
N VAL A 31 0.20 2.53 7.60
CA VAL A 31 -0.44 3.40 8.61
C VAL A 31 -1.33 2.58 9.54
N TYR A 32 -2.12 1.67 9.00
CA TYR A 32 -2.99 0.80 9.79
C TYR A 32 -2.21 -0.21 10.63
N SER A 33 -1.17 -0.81 10.06
CA SER A 33 -0.27 -1.75 10.75
C SER A 33 0.40 -1.10 11.96
N ARG A 34 0.94 0.12 11.80
CA ARG A 34 1.56 0.88 12.89
C ARG A 34 0.56 1.19 14.00
N TYR A 35 -0.63 1.67 13.64
CA TYR A 35 -1.71 1.93 14.60
C TYR A 35 -2.05 0.69 15.41
N LEU A 36 -2.26 -0.46 14.76
CA LEU A 36 -2.60 -1.71 15.43
C LEU A 36 -1.48 -2.19 16.36
N ARG A 37 -0.20 -2.08 15.94
CA ARG A 37 0.94 -2.44 16.79
C ARG A 37 1.02 -1.57 18.04
N GLN A 38 0.82 -0.25 17.90
CA GLN A 38 0.76 0.66 19.05
C GLN A 38 -0.41 0.33 20.00
N ARG A 39 -1.55 -0.18 19.47
CA ARG A 39 -2.70 -0.67 20.26
C ARG A 39 -2.43 -2.02 20.93
N GLY A 40 -1.24 -2.60 20.77
CA GLY A 40 -0.83 -3.85 21.37
C GLY A 40 -1.39 -5.10 20.69
N HIS A 41 -1.81 -5.00 19.42
CA HIS A 41 -2.19 -6.16 18.61
C HIS A 41 -0.96 -6.87 18.03
N GLU A 42 -1.08 -8.16 17.77
CA GLU A 42 -0.12 -8.93 16.98
C GLU A 42 -0.42 -8.68 15.50
N VAL A 43 0.54 -8.14 14.77
CA VAL A 43 0.37 -7.73 13.36
C VAL A 43 1.43 -8.38 12.51
N LEU A 44 1.00 -9.01 11.41
CA LEU A 44 1.87 -9.47 10.34
C LEU A 44 1.51 -8.70 9.07
N TYR A 45 2.41 -7.81 8.62
CA TYR A 45 2.25 -7.03 7.39
C TYR A 45 3.16 -7.56 6.30
N ILE A 46 2.55 -8.17 5.28
CA ILE A 46 3.21 -8.83 4.15
C ILE A 46 2.92 -8.08 2.86
N CYS A 47 3.94 -7.93 2.03
CA CYS A 47 3.86 -7.54 0.64
C CYS A 47 4.99 -8.23 -0.14
N ALA A 48 4.97 -8.16 -1.47
CA ALA A 48 6.00 -8.74 -2.32
C ALA A 48 6.07 -7.98 -3.65
N THR A 49 7.10 -8.21 -4.45
CA THR A 49 7.12 -7.80 -5.86
C THR A 49 6.45 -8.85 -6.73
N ASP A 50 5.57 -8.38 -7.63
CA ASP A 50 4.98 -9.20 -8.69
C ASP A 50 5.97 -9.26 -9.87
N GLU A 51 6.65 -10.39 -10.04
CA GLU A 51 7.83 -10.53 -10.89
C GLU A 51 7.57 -11.30 -12.20
N HIS A 52 6.43 -11.98 -12.32
CA HIS A 52 6.16 -12.85 -13.46
C HIS A 52 5.43 -12.14 -14.61
N GLY A 53 5.45 -12.77 -15.79
CA GLY A 53 4.73 -12.31 -16.96
C GLY A 53 5.54 -11.48 -17.96
N THR A 54 4.90 -11.17 -19.09
CA THR A 54 5.51 -10.53 -20.26
C THR A 54 6.21 -9.20 -20.01
N PRO A 55 5.73 -8.30 -19.15
CA PRO A 55 6.41 -7.03 -18.93
C PRO A 55 7.80 -7.16 -18.29
N ALA A 56 8.01 -8.14 -17.41
CA ALA A 56 9.32 -8.39 -16.82
C ALA A 56 10.31 -8.94 -17.87
N GLU A 57 9.88 -9.92 -18.68
CA GLU A 57 10.70 -10.46 -19.76
C GLU A 57 11.08 -9.38 -20.81
N LEU A 58 10.13 -8.53 -21.21
CA LEU A 58 10.37 -7.46 -22.17
C LEU A 58 11.35 -6.42 -21.62
N ALA A 59 11.18 -6.01 -20.36
CA ALA A 59 12.07 -5.05 -19.72
C ALA A 59 13.49 -5.61 -19.54
N ALA A 60 13.63 -6.86 -19.16
CA ALA A 60 14.92 -7.54 -19.06
C ALA A 60 15.62 -7.62 -20.44
N LYS A 61 14.87 -7.95 -21.48
CA LYS A 61 15.37 -8.00 -22.86
C LYS A 61 15.83 -6.64 -23.35
N GLU A 62 15.08 -5.58 -23.08
CA GLU A 62 15.45 -4.21 -23.43
C GLU A 62 16.79 -3.80 -22.78
N GLN A 63 17.03 -4.26 -21.56
CA GLN A 63 18.29 -4.03 -20.83
C GLN A 63 19.40 -5.03 -21.21
N GLY A 64 19.10 -6.10 -21.94
CA GLY A 64 20.08 -7.11 -22.36
C GLY A 64 20.61 -7.99 -21.22
N ILE A 65 19.83 -8.18 -20.14
CA ILE A 65 20.20 -9.01 -18.98
C ILE A 65 19.20 -10.15 -18.77
N PRO A 66 19.56 -11.23 -18.05
CA PRO A 66 18.63 -12.29 -17.68
C PRO A 66 17.47 -11.75 -16.86
N VAL A 67 16.25 -12.27 -17.08
CA VAL A 67 15.04 -11.80 -16.40
C VAL A 67 15.11 -11.95 -14.88
N ALA A 68 15.72 -13.03 -14.38
CA ALA A 68 15.91 -13.24 -12.94
C ALA A 68 16.81 -12.15 -12.31
N GLU A 69 17.86 -11.74 -13.05
CA GLU A 69 18.77 -10.66 -12.62
C GLU A 69 18.06 -9.30 -12.66
N PHE A 70 17.30 -9.03 -13.72
CA PHE A 70 16.45 -7.83 -13.81
C PHE A 70 15.50 -7.73 -12.63
N CYS A 71 14.76 -8.81 -12.33
CA CYS A 71 13.80 -8.85 -11.23
C CYS A 71 14.50 -8.63 -9.88
N ALA A 72 15.67 -9.24 -9.65
CA ALA A 72 16.43 -9.04 -8.42
C ALA A 72 16.84 -7.56 -8.24
N GLN A 73 17.40 -6.94 -9.26
CA GLN A 73 17.81 -5.53 -9.23
C GLN A 73 16.61 -4.59 -9.03
N ALA A 74 15.50 -4.85 -9.71
CA ALA A 74 14.29 -4.05 -9.61
C ALA A 74 13.59 -4.22 -8.26
N HIS A 75 13.60 -5.43 -7.68
CA HIS A 75 13.11 -5.69 -6.32
C HIS A 75 13.90 -4.88 -5.28
N ASP A 76 15.24 -4.96 -5.33
CA ASP A 76 16.10 -4.23 -4.40
C ASP A 76 15.89 -2.71 -4.51
N ALA A 77 15.75 -2.19 -5.74
CA ALA A 77 15.48 -0.78 -5.98
C ALA A 77 14.12 -0.34 -5.42
N GLN A 78 13.06 -1.14 -5.63
CA GLN A 78 11.74 -0.85 -5.06
C GLN A 78 11.76 -0.92 -3.54
N LYS A 79 12.40 -1.96 -2.97
CA LYS A 79 12.53 -2.11 -1.51
C LYS A 79 13.24 -0.92 -0.89
N ALA A 80 14.36 -0.48 -1.46
CA ALA A 80 15.10 0.70 -0.97
C ALA A 80 14.22 1.96 -0.93
N VAL A 81 13.38 2.16 -1.94
CA VAL A 81 12.41 3.27 -1.96
C VAL A 81 11.36 3.13 -0.86
N TYR A 82 10.82 1.92 -0.65
CA TYR A 82 9.81 1.67 0.38
C TYR A 82 10.39 1.82 1.79
N ASP A 83 11.62 1.38 2.02
CA ASP A 83 12.38 1.64 3.25
C ASP A 83 12.58 3.16 3.45
N GLY A 84 12.88 3.90 2.39
CA GLY A 84 12.97 5.36 2.39
C GLY A 84 11.66 6.07 2.76
N PHE A 85 10.51 5.48 2.39
CA PHE A 85 9.17 5.91 2.83
C PHE A 85 8.81 5.43 4.24
N ALA A 86 9.72 4.73 4.92
CA ALA A 86 9.51 4.11 6.22
C ALA A 86 8.32 3.13 6.24
N LEU A 87 8.10 2.35 5.16
CA LEU A 87 7.12 1.27 5.19
C LEU A 87 7.66 0.10 6.03
N ALA A 88 6.93 -0.29 7.06
CA ALA A 88 7.35 -1.27 8.05
C ALA A 88 6.73 -2.66 7.79
N PHE A 89 7.03 -3.23 6.62
CA PHE A 89 6.70 -4.63 6.34
C PHE A 89 7.41 -5.55 7.34
N ASP A 90 6.71 -6.59 7.81
CA ASP A 90 7.39 -7.70 8.50
C ASP A 90 8.18 -8.55 7.51
N TYR A 91 7.68 -8.63 6.27
CA TYR A 91 8.41 -9.20 5.15
C TYR A 91 7.97 -8.60 3.81
N PHE A 92 8.94 -8.35 2.94
CA PHE A 92 8.73 -7.92 1.56
C PHE A 92 9.34 -8.97 0.64
N GLY A 93 8.50 -9.89 0.12
CA GLY A 93 8.86 -11.08 -0.63
C GLY A 93 8.98 -10.88 -2.14
N ARG A 94 9.03 -12.00 -2.85
CA ARG A 94 9.19 -12.06 -4.31
C ARG A 94 8.34 -13.18 -4.90
N SER A 95 7.47 -12.89 -5.87
CA SER A 95 6.66 -13.94 -6.49
C SER A 95 7.48 -15.00 -7.23
N SER A 96 8.77 -14.73 -7.48
CA SER A 96 9.71 -15.72 -8.03
C SER A 96 10.40 -16.61 -6.97
N SER A 97 9.98 -16.53 -5.70
CA SER A 97 10.53 -17.34 -4.62
C SER A 97 10.20 -18.83 -4.76
N GLU A 98 11.05 -19.68 -4.18
CA GLU A 98 10.81 -21.14 -4.13
C GLU A 98 9.51 -21.45 -3.35
N GLN A 99 9.20 -20.66 -2.33
CA GLN A 99 8.01 -20.79 -1.51
C GLN A 99 6.75 -20.52 -2.32
N ASN A 100 6.74 -19.47 -3.16
CA ASN A 100 5.62 -19.21 -4.06
C ASN A 100 5.46 -20.32 -5.12
N VAL A 101 6.57 -20.81 -5.67
CA VAL A 101 6.54 -21.97 -6.59
C VAL A 101 5.90 -23.18 -5.92
N GLU A 102 6.31 -23.52 -4.70
CA GLU A 102 5.77 -24.65 -3.93
C GLU A 102 4.25 -24.52 -3.73
N ILE A 103 3.80 -23.36 -3.21
CA ILE A 103 2.38 -23.14 -2.89
C ILE A 103 1.54 -23.06 -4.17
N THR A 104 2.00 -22.37 -5.21
CA THR A 104 1.28 -22.27 -6.50
C THR A 104 1.08 -23.64 -7.13
N GLN A 105 2.12 -24.46 -7.16
CA GLN A 105 2.02 -25.84 -7.67
C GLN A 105 1.12 -26.72 -6.80
N HIS A 106 1.14 -26.53 -5.47
CA HIS A 106 0.22 -27.20 -4.56
C HIS A 106 -1.24 -26.84 -4.88
N PHE A 107 -1.55 -25.56 -4.99
CA PHE A 107 -2.89 -25.08 -5.37
C PHE A 107 -3.35 -25.68 -6.70
N ALA A 108 -2.50 -25.68 -7.72
CA ALA A 108 -2.82 -26.23 -9.02
C ALA A 108 -3.13 -27.74 -8.96
N ARG A 109 -2.32 -28.54 -8.24
CA ARG A 109 -2.58 -29.97 -8.04
C ARG A 109 -3.92 -30.21 -7.34
N ARG A 110 -4.19 -29.47 -6.26
CA ARG A 110 -5.45 -29.60 -5.51
C ARG A 110 -6.66 -29.22 -6.34
N LEU A 111 -6.59 -28.14 -7.12
CA LEU A 111 -7.64 -27.74 -8.06
C LEU A 111 -7.90 -28.84 -9.11
N ASN A 112 -6.84 -29.48 -9.63
CA ASN A 112 -6.95 -30.57 -10.58
C ASN A 112 -7.62 -31.82 -9.96
N GLU A 113 -7.17 -32.23 -8.77
CA GLU A 113 -7.74 -33.36 -8.02
C GLU A 113 -9.23 -33.15 -7.72
N ASN A 114 -9.64 -31.90 -7.47
CA ASN A 114 -11.02 -31.51 -7.18
C ASN A 114 -11.86 -31.26 -8.45
N GLY A 115 -11.30 -31.43 -9.64
CA GLY A 115 -12.02 -31.33 -10.92
C GLY A 115 -12.31 -29.90 -11.37
N PHE A 116 -11.49 -28.94 -10.94
CA PHE A 116 -11.59 -27.53 -11.34
C PHE A 116 -10.53 -27.09 -12.37
N ILE A 117 -9.68 -28.01 -12.83
CA ILE A 117 -8.75 -27.78 -13.94
C ILE A 117 -9.18 -28.62 -15.15
N GLU A 118 -9.09 -28.02 -16.33
CA GLU A 118 -9.30 -28.68 -17.61
C GLU A 118 -8.21 -28.25 -18.60
N GLU A 119 -7.67 -29.24 -19.35
CA GLU A 119 -6.77 -28.95 -20.46
C GLU A 119 -7.57 -28.66 -21.72
N ARG A 120 -7.34 -27.51 -22.36
CA ARG A 120 -8.00 -27.11 -23.60
C ARG A 120 -6.97 -26.66 -24.63
N ALA A 121 -7.20 -27.05 -25.90
CA ALA A 121 -6.47 -26.46 -27.02
C ALA A 121 -7.06 -25.09 -27.37
N ILE A 122 -6.20 -24.12 -27.56
CA ILE A 122 -6.55 -22.77 -28.04
C ILE A 122 -5.71 -22.41 -29.25
N ARG A 123 -6.20 -21.44 -30.03
CA ARG A 123 -5.43 -20.87 -31.15
C ARG A 123 -4.70 -19.63 -30.66
N GLN A 124 -3.40 -19.56 -30.93
CA GLN A 124 -2.54 -18.48 -30.49
C GLN A 124 -1.55 -18.09 -31.57
N VAL A 125 -1.12 -16.82 -31.56
CA VAL A 125 -0.13 -16.31 -32.51
C VAL A 125 1.23 -16.97 -32.20
N TYR A 126 1.89 -17.46 -33.24
CA TYR A 126 3.24 -18.03 -33.23
C TYR A 126 4.13 -17.25 -34.16
N SER A 127 5.34 -16.95 -33.75
CA SER A 127 6.37 -16.32 -34.60
C SER A 127 7.43 -17.37 -35.00
N PRO A 128 7.50 -17.77 -36.28
CA PRO A 128 8.59 -18.62 -36.75
C PRO A 128 9.96 -17.96 -36.58
N THR A 129 10.02 -16.65 -36.72
CA THR A 129 11.25 -15.86 -36.54
C THR A 129 11.76 -15.91 -35.09
N ASP A 130 10.86 -15.83 -34.10
CA ASP A 130 11.21 -15.86 -32.68
C ASP A 130 11.24 -17.31 -32.15
N GLY A 131 10.71 -18.29 -32.91
CA GLY A 131 10.66 -19.70 -32.54
C GLY A 131 9.71 -20.03 -31.40
N ARG A 132 8.71 -19.14 -31.11
CA ARG A 132 7.83 -19.26 -29.93
C ARG A 132 6.43 -18.73 -30.17
N PHE A 133 5.48 -19.13 -29.31
CA PHE A 133 4.19 -18.46 -29.21
C PHE A 133 4.35 -17.06 -28.65
N LEU A 134 3.46 -16.17 -29.07
CA LEU A 134 3.44 -14.77 -28.66
C LEU A 134 2.15 -14.48 -27.88
N PRO A 135 2.12 -14.73 -26.57
CA PRO A 135 0.95 -14.42 -25.78
C PRO A 135 0.84 -12.91 -25.51
N ASP A 136 -0.39 -12.44 -25.35
CA ASP A 136 -0.73 -11.13 -24.80
C ASP A 136 0.07 -9.99 -25.44
N ARG A 137 0.93 -9.32 -24.67
CA ARG A 137 1.71 -8.13 -25.07
C ARG A 137 2.87 -8.40 -26.02
N TYR A 138 3.16 -9.64 -26.31
CA TYR A 138 4.16 -9.97 -27.32
C TYR A 138 3.69 -9.75 -28.76
N VAL A 139 2.40 -9.49 -28.98
CA VAL A 139 1.87 -9.05 -30.27
C VAL A 139 1.51 -7.58 -30.20
N GLU A 140 2.01 -6.81 -31.15
CA GLU A 140 1.61 -5.43 -31.42
C GLU A 140 0.91 -5.33 -32.76
N GLY A 141 -0.02 -4.38 -32.88
CA GLY A 141 -0.69 -4.11 -34.14
C GLY A 141 -1.67 -2.96 -34.02
N THR A 142 -2.50 -2.80 -35.06
CA THR A 142 -3.54 -1.78 -35.08
C THR A 142 -4.81 -2.30 -34.39
N CYS A 143 -5.35 -1.53 -33.46
CA CYS A 143 -6.59 -1.86 -32.78
C CYS A 143 -7.77 -1.89 -33.77
N PRO A 144 -8.53 -2.99 -33.84
CA PRO A 144 -9.68 -3.09 -34.76
C PRO A 144 -10.83 -2.16 -34.38
N HIS A 145 -10.84 -1.62 -33.15
CA HIS A 145 -11.94 -0.79 -32.65
C HIS A 145 -11.69 0.72 -32.82
N CYS A 146 -10.45 1.19 -32.64
CA CYS A 146 -10.17 2.63 -32.66
C CYS A 146 -9.06 3.06 -33.63
N GLY A 147 -8.42 2.12 -34.33
CA GLY A 147 -7.37 2.41 -35.29
C GLY A 147 -6.02 2.81 -34.69
N TYR A 148 -5.82 2.66 -33.36
CA TYR A 148 -4.52 2.94 -32.74
C TYR A 148 -3.50 1.89 -33.18
N ASP A 149 -2.36 2.33 -33.73
CA ASP A 149 -1.36 1.52 -34.44
C ASP A 149 -0.32 0.82 -33.54
N LYS A 150 -0.40 1.05 -32.23
CA LYS A 150 0.48 0.45 -31.20
C LYS A 150 -0.29 -0.32 -30.15
N ALA A 151 -1.45 -0.85 -30.49
CA ALA A 151 -2.23 -1.67 -29.58
C ALA A 151 -1.51 -2.98 -29.25
N ARG A 152 -1.57 -3.38 -27.99
CA ARG A 152 -1.07 -4.68 -27.52
C ARG A 152 -2.17 -5.73 -27.61
N GLY A 153 -1.78 -7.00 -27.70
CA GLY A 153 -2.72 -8.11 -27.90
C GLY A 153 -3.64 -8.39 -26.70
N ASP A 154 -3.37 -7.85 -25.52
CA ASP A 154 -4.21 -8.00 -24.34
C ASP A 154 -5.24 -6.87 -24.18
N GLN A 155 -4.82 -5.63 -24.46
CA GLN A 155 -5.65 -4.45 -24.29
C GLN A 155 -5.14 -3.28 -25.14
N CYS A 156 -6.05 -2.53 -25.73
CA CYS A 156 -5.69 -1.29 -26.39
C CYS A 156 -5.44 -0.17 -25.38
N GLU A 157 -4.25 0.39 -25.36
CA GLU A 157 -3.87 1.49 -24.45
C GLU A 157 -4.66 2.80 -24.71
N ASN A 158 -5.15 2.99 -25.95
CA ASN A 158 -5.91 4.19 -26.33
C ASN A 158 -7.40 4.08 -25.94
N CYS A 159 -8.10 3.02 -26.36
CA CYS A 159 -9.55 2.89 -26.12
C CYS A 159 -9.90 1.94 -24.94
N THR A 160 -8.91 1.37 -24.28
CA THR A 160 -9.01 0.48 -23.11
C THR A 160 -9.81 -0.83 -23.32
N ARG A 161 -10.18 -1.16 -24.55
CA ARG A 161 -10.85 -2.42 -24.85
C ARG A 161 -9.89 -3.60 -24.74
N VAL A 162 -10.38 -4.67 -24.15
CA VAL A 162 -9.71 -5.97 -24.15
C VAL A 162 -9.64 -6.46 -25.60
N LEU A 163 -8.49 -6.99 -26.00
CA LEU A 163 -8.21 -7.52 -27.34
C LEU A 163 -7.76 -8.96 -27.24
N ASP A 164 -7.93 -9.70 -28.34
CA ASP A 164 -7.24 -10.97 -28.58
C ASP A 164 -6.08 -10.68 -29.55
N PRO A 165 -4.87 -11.23 -29.34
CA PRO A 165 -3.74 -11.06 -30.26
C PRO A 165 -4.07 -11.41 -31.72
N THR A 166 -5.00 -12.35 -31.93
CA THR A 166 -5.44 -12.79 -33.27
C THR A 166 -6.35 -11.79 -33.99
N ASP A 167 -6.91 -10.80 -33.27
CA ASP A 167 -7.83 -9.80 -33.82
C ASP A 167 -7.11 -8.51 -34.25
N LEU A 168 -5.83 -8.34 -33.91
CA LEU A 168 -5.05 -7.16 -34.29
C LEU A 168 -4.88 -7.07 -35.80
N ILE A 169 -5.00 -5.86 -36.35
CA ILE A 169 -4.74 -5.55 -37.76
C ILE A 169 -3.24 -5.30 -37.91
N ASP A 170 -2.64 -5.87 -38.96
CA ASP A 170 -1.21 -5.80 -39.24
C ASP A 170 -0.33 -6.17 -38.03
N PRO A 171 -0.56 -7.36 -37.43
CA PRO A 171 0.15 -7.76 -36.22
C PRO A 171 1.64 -7.98 -36.50
N ARG A 172 2.46 -7.65 -35.49
CA ARG A 172 3.91 -7.89 -35.49
C ARG A 172 4.38 -8.39 -34.13
N SER A 173 5.48 -9.12 -34.13
CA SER A 173 6.14 -9.52 -32.88
C SER A 173 6.72 -8.29 -32.16
N ALA A 174 6.39 -8.09 -30.90
CA ALA A 174 7.02 -7.07 -30.06
C ALA A 174 8.48 -7.42 -29.69
N ILE A 175 8.91 -8.66 -29.98
CA ILE A 175 10.26 -9.15 -29.69
C ILE A 175 11.23 -8.81 -30.82
N SER A 176 10.87 -9.18 -32.07
CA SER A 176 11.72 -9.03 -33.25
C SER A 176 11.25 -7.99 -34.25
N GLY A 177 10.01 -7.49 -34.10
CA GLY A 177 9.34 -6.66 -35.11
C GLY A 177 8.86 -7.46 -36.34
N SER A 178 9.05 -8.77 -36.36
CA SER A 178 8.66 -9.63 -37.50
C SER A 178 7.14 -9.63 -37.71
N THR A 179 6.73 -9.54 -38.97
CA THR A 179 5.34 -9.73 -39.42
C THR A 179 5.07 -11.14 -39.93
N ASP A 180 6.10 -12.02 -39.91
CA ASP A 180 5.96 -13.43 -40.24
C ASP A 180 5.34 -14.14 -39.04
N LEU A 181 4.02 -14.10 -38.96
CA LEU A 181 3.23 -14.64 -37.86
C LEU A 181 2.23 -15.67 -38.37
N GLU A 182 2.06 -16.73 -37.62
CA GLU A 182 1.12 -17.81 -37.87
C GLU A 182 0.17 -17.97 -36.68
N VAL A 183 -0.99 -18.55 -36.92
CA VAL A 183 -1.89 -18.97 -35.83
C VAL A 183 -1.82 -20.49 -35.71
N ARG A 184 -1.35 -20.97 -34.55
CA ARG A 184 -1.19 -22.40 -34.25
C ARG A 184 -2.02 -22.80 -33.03
N GLU A 185 -2.30 -24.09 -32.91
CA GLU A 185 -2.90 -24.62 -31.68
C GLU A 185 -1.84 -24.86 -30.61
N THR A 186 -2.19 -24.54 -29.38
CA THR A 186 -1.40 -24.82 -28.19
C THR A 186 -2.34 -25.22 -27.05
N LYS A 187 -1.90 -26.07 -26.14
CA LYS A 187 -2.69 -26.53 -25.01
C LYS A 187 -2.40 -25.70 -23.76
N HIS A 188 -3.45 -25.36 -23.01
CA HIS A 188 -3.37 -24.65 -21.76
C HIS A 188 -4.30 -25.24 -20.71
N LEU A 189 -3.94 -25.03 -19.43
CA LEU A 189 -4.79 -25.34 -18.29
C LEU A 189 -5.79 -24.20 -18.08
N PHE A 190 -7.05 -24.58 -17.91
CA PHE A 190 -8.14 -23.67 -17.60
C PHE A 190 -8.66 -23.93 -16.20
N LEU A 191 -8.72 -22.88 -15.38
CA LEU A 191 -9.45 -22.90 -14.12
C LEU A 191 -10.94 -22.69 -14.40
N LEU A 192 -11.74 -23.70 -14.01
CA LEU A 192 -13.19 -23.73 -14.24
C LEU A 192 -13.93 -22.88 -13.21
N GLN A 193 -13.69 -21.58 -13.24
CA GLN A 193 -14.31 -20.63 -12.29
C GLN A 193 -15.84 -20.61 -12.40
N SER A 194 -16.39 -20.91 -13.57
CA SER A 194 -17.84 -21.02 -13.78
C SER A 194 -18.48 -22.07 -12.86
N LYS A 195 -17.77 -23.15 -12.53
CA LYS A 195 -18.26 -24.18 -11.58
C LYS A 195 -18.26 -23.70 -10.12
N LEU A 196 -17.47 -22.68 -9.79
CA LEU A 196 -17.33 -22.14 -8.44
C LEU A 196 -18.20 -20.89 -8.20
N GLN A 197 -18.92 -20.41 -9.22
CA GLN A 197 -19.70 -19.18 -9.14
C GLN A 197 -20.61 -19.12 -7.91
N HIS A 198 -21.43 -20.14 -7.69
CA HIS A 198 -22.37 -20.16 -6.57
C HIS A 198 -21.67 -20.04 -5.21
N GLU A 199 -20.53 -20.71 -5.03
CA GLU A 199 -19.77 -20.71 -3.79
C GLU A 199 -19.10 -19.34 -3.55
N VAL A 200 -18.60 -18.70 -4.61
CA VAL A 200 -18.05 -17.35 -4.54
C VAL A 200 -19.15 -16.33 -4.25
N GLU A 201 -20.33 -16.44 -4.89
CA GLU A 201 -21.50 -15.59 -4.60
C GLU A 201 -21.93 -15.71 -3.13
N GLU A 202 -22.00 -16.94 -2.63
CA GLU A 202 -22.36 -17.18 -1.23
C GLU A 202 -21.31 -16.62 -0.27
N TRP A 203 -20.01 -16.74 -0.59
CA TRP A 203 -18.94 -16.17 0.21
C TRP A 203 -18.94 -14.65 0.18
N VAL A 204 -19.06 -14.01 -1.00
CA VAL A 204 -19.14 -12.54 -1.13
C VAL A 204 -20.33 -11.99 -0.38
N SER A 205 -21.51 -12.63 -0.50
CA SER A 205 -22.74 -12.16 0.17
C SER A 205 -22.66 -12.11 1.71
N ARG A 206 -21.73 -12.87 2.30
CA ARG A 206 -21.52 -12.85 3.76
C ARG A 206 -20.63 -11.68 4.20
N HIS A 207 -19.86 -11.07 3.29
CA HIS A 207 -18.87 -10.04 3.59
C HIS A 207 -19.19 -8.68 2.97
N GLU A 208 -20.03 -8.63 1.94
CA GLU A 208 -20.23 -7.43 1.13
C GLU A 208 -20.83 -6.23 1.89
N ASP A 209 -21.57 -6.47 2.99
CA ASP A 209 -22.12 -5.42 3.83
C ASP A 209 -21.04 -4.79 4.74
N ASP A 210 -19.96 -5.53 5.03
CA ASP A 210 -18.83 -5.03 5.82
C ASP A 210 -17.80 -4.30 4.95
N TRP A 211 -17.75 -4.61 3.65
CA TRP A 211 -16.78 -4.02 2.73
C TRP A 211 -17.18 -2.61 2.28
N PRO A 212 -16.22 -1.73 1.94
CA PRO A 212 -16.52 -0.47 1.28
C PRO A 212 -17.36 -0.67 0.02
N GLN A 213 -18.31 0.25 -0.23
CA GLN A 213 -19.18 0.19 -1.42
C GLN A 213 -18.40 0.00 -2.73
N LEU A 214 -17.20 0.58 -2.83
CA LEU A 214 -16.32 0.41 -4.00
C LEU A 214 -15.97 -1.07 -4.22
N ALA A 215 -15.55 -1.79 -3.17
CA ALA A 215 -15.18 -3.19 -3.27
C ALA A 215 -16.41 -4.07 -3.55
N SER A 216 -17.48 -3.92 -2.76
CA SER A 216 -18.69 -4.73 -2.91
C SER A 216 -19.39 -4.53 -4.26
N SER A 217 -19.45 -3.29 -4.78
CA SER A 217 -20.07 -3.02 -6.09
C SER A 217 -19.30 -3.64 -7.26
N ILE A 218 -17.95 -3.64 -7.20
CA ILE A 218 -17.12 -4.29 -8.22
C ILE A 218 -17.28 -5.82 -8.16
N ALA A 219 -17.23 -6.40 -6.96
CA ALA A 219 -17.42 -7.85 -6.79
C ALA A 219 -18.79 -8.30 -7.32
N ARG A 220 -19.87 -7.61 -6.94
CA ARG A 220 -21.23 -7.89 -7.44
C ARG A 220 -21.35 -7.78 -8.95
N LYS A 221 -20.72 -6.76 -9.56
CA LYS A 221 -20.72 -6.60 -11.01
C LYS A 221 -20.15 -7.84 -11.69
N TRP A 222 -18.97 -8.31 -11.25
CA TRP A 222 -18.33 -9.49 -11.81
C TRP A 222 -19.17 -10.76 -11.66
N LEU A 223 -19.79 -10.97 -10.52
CA LEU A 223 -20.66 -12.09 -10.27
C LEU A 223 -21.96 -12.04 -11.12
N THR A 224 -22.53 -10.84 -11.31
CA THR A 224 -23.71 -10.64 -12.14
C THR A 224 -23.43 -10.90 -13.64
N GLU A 225 -22.22 -10.55 -14.11
CA GLU A 225 -21.77 -10.84 -15.48
C GLU A 225 -21.49 -12.34 -15.69
N GLY A 226 -21.32 -13.10 -14.61
CA GLY A 226 -20.99 -14.53 -14.60
C GLY A 226 -19.50 -14.80 -14.68
N LEU A 227 -19.05 -15.80 -13.93
CA LEU A 227 -17.65 -16.19 -13.93
C LEU A 227 -17.33 -17.04 -15.16
N HIS A 228 -16.29 -16.66 -15.88
CA HIS A 228 -15.79 -17.39 -17.05
C HIS A 228 -14.56 -18.22 -16.68
N ASP A 229 -14.45 -19.39 -17.31
CA ASP A 229 -13.23 -20.20 -17.21
C ASP A 229 -12.04 -19.45 -17.80
N ARG A 230 -10.90 -19.54 -17.13
CA ARG A 230 -9.71 -18.76 -17.50
C ARG A 230 -8.49 -19.63 -17.70
N ALA A 231 -7.76 -19.37 -18.79
CA ALA A 231 -6.46 -19.99 -18.99
C ALA A 231 -5.48 -19.50 -17.91
N ILE A 232 -4.94 -20.46 -17.15
CA ILE A 232 -3.98 -20.20 -16.05
C ILE A 232 -2.55 -20.59 -16.39
N THR A 233 -2.25 -20.91 -17.64
CA THR A 233 -0.88 -21.17 -18.12
C THR A 233 -0.57 -20.30 -19.33
N ARG A 234 0.74 -20.10 -19.59
CA ARG A 234 1.25 -19.31 -20.71
C ARG A 234 2.49 -19.95 -21.32
N ASP A 235 2.73 -19.62 -22.60
CA ASP A 235 3.97 -19.91 -23.32
C ASP A 235 5.01 -18.82 -23.06
N LEU A 236 5.55 -18.77 -21.84
CA LEU A 236 6.55 -17.83 -21.38
C LEU A 236 7.76 -18.57 -20.81
N ASP A 237 8.91 -17.92 -20.78
CA ASP A 237 10.13 -18.49 -20.21
C ASP A 237 10.26 -18.17 -18.71
N TRP A 238 9.48 -17.18 -18.21
CA TRP A 238 9.54 -16.70 -16.85
C TRP A 238 8.18 -16.75 -16.14
N GLY A 239 8.08 -17.58 -15.13
CA GLY A 239 6.89 -17.84 -14.32
C GLY A 239 7.04 -19.11 -13.50
N VAL A 240 6.06 -19.42 -12.68
CA VAL A 240 6.03 -20.66 -11.93
C VAL A 240 5.83 -21.84 -12.92
N PRO A 241 6.76 -22.81 -12.99
CA PRO A 241 6.67 -23.91 -13.95
C PRO A 241 5.50 -24.83 -13.62
N VAL A 242 4.85 -25.35 -14.67
CA VAL A 242 3.82 -26.37 -14.53
C VAL A 242 4.46 -27.67 -13.99
N PRO A 243 3.90 -28.31 -12.95
CA PRO A 243 4.51 -29.49 -12.34
C PRO A 243 4.47 -30.71 -13.26
N SER A 244 5.63 -31.31 -13.51
CA SER A 244 5.82 -32.43 -14.44
C SER A 244 5.24 -33.76 -13.94
N ASP A 245 5.03 -33.89 -12.65
CA ASP A 245 4.39 -35.06 -12.04
C ASP A 245 2.87 -35.13 -12.32
N THR A 246 2.26 -33.98 -12.60
CA THR A 246 0.83 -33.86 -12.85
C THR A 246 0.51 -33.62 -14.33
N TRP A 247 1.31 -32.77 -15.00
CA TRP A 247 1.12 -32.45 -16.44
C TRP A 247 2.46 -32.58 -17.21
N PRO A 248 2.93 -33.81 -17.44
CA PRO A 248 4.25 -34.04 -18.03
C PRO A 248 4.42 -33.44 -19.44
N GLU A 249 3.36 -33.45 -20.27
CA GLU A 249 3.41 -32.91 -21.63
C GLU A 249 3.60 -31.38 -21.60
N LEU A 250 2.77 -30.67 -20.83
CA LEU A 250 2.85 -29.21 -20.72
C LEU A 250 4.15 -28.74 -20.05
N ALA A 251 4.63 -29.48 -19.07
CA ALA A 251 5.92 -29.23 -18.44
C ALA A 251 7.09 -29.42 -19.42
N ALA A 252 7.03 -30.45 -20.28
CA ALA A 252 8.03 -30.68 -21.32
C ALA A 252 8.02 -29.57 -22.40
N GLU A 253 6.88 -28.95 -22.65
CA GLU A 253 6.74 -27.78 -23.52
C GLU A 253 7.23 -26.47 -22.86
N GLY A 254 7.60 -26.50 -21.58
CA GLY A 254 8.07 -25.33 -20.85
C GLY A 254 6.96 -24.36 -20.43
N LYS A 255 5.71 -24.82 -20.31
CA LYS A 255 4.61 -23.95 -19.85
C LYS A 255 4.82 -23.49 -18.42
N VAL A 256 4.44 -22.23 -18.16
CA VAL A 256 4.42 -21.65 -16.82
C VAL A 256 3.01 -21.21 -16.44
N PHE A 257 2.75 -21.08 -15.14
CA PHE A 257 1.51 -20.46 -14.69
C PHE A 257 1.48 -18.97 -15.04
N TYR A 258 0.26 -18.48 -15.29
CA TYR A 258 0.00 -17.09 -15.61
C TYR A 258 0.08 -16.23 -14.33
N VAL A 259 0.72 -15.09 -14.41
CA VAL A 259 0.98 -14.18 -13.27
C VAL A 259 -0.26 -13.89 -12.42
N TRP A 260 -1.45 -13.80 -13.01
CA TRP A 260 -2.67 -13.54 -12.26
C TRP A 260 -3.21 -14.77 -11.49
N PHE A 261 -2.62 -15.93 -11.71
CA PHE A 261 -2.89 -17.12 -10.90
C PHE A 261 -1.93 -17.19 -9.70
N ASP A 262 -0.65 -16.94 -9.90
CA ASP A 262 0.36 -17.07 -8.84
C ASP A 262 0.54 -15.81 -7.99
N ALA A 263 0.28 -14.61 -8.52
CA ALA A 263 0.46 -13.36 -7.78
C ALA A 263 -0.37 -13.25 -6.48
N PRO A 264 -1.68 -13.60 -6.43
CA PRO A 264 -2.39 -13.60 -5.15
C PRO A 264 -1.92 -14.70 -4.19
N ILE A 265 -1.41 -15.81 -4.70
CA ILE A 265 -0.85 -16.92 -3.89
C ILE A 265 0.43 -16.47 -3.21
N GLU A 266 1.15 -15.52 -3.77
CA GLU A 266 2.38 -14.97 -3.22
C GLU A 266 2.22 -14.37 -1.82
N TYR A 267 1.05 -13.90 -1.43
CA TYR A 267 0.85 -13.48 -0.03
C TYR A 267 1.11 -14.62 0.94
N ILE A 268 0.73 -15.84 0.57
CA ILE A 268 1.02 -17.06 1.33
C ILE A 268 2.51 -17.42 1.17
N GLY A 269 3.05 -17.34 -0.06
CA GLY A 269 4.45 -17.58 -0.37
C GLY A 269 5.38 -16.70 0.47
N ALA A 270 5.17 -15.39 0.46
CA ALA A 270 5.95 -14.42 1.24
C ALA A 270 5.80 -14.64 2.77
N THR A 271 4.61 -15.06 3.23
CA THR A 271 4.45 -15.42 4.65
C THR A 271 5.27 -16.67 5.00
N LYS A 272 5.33 -17.63 4.08
CA LYS A 272 6.18 -18.82 4.25
C LYS A 272 7.66 -18.45 4.24
N GLU A 273 8.10 -17.56 3.32
CA GLU A 273 9.47 -17.01 3.32
C GLU A 273 9.82 -16.37 4.68
N TRP A 274 8.92 -15.52 5.20
CA TRP A 274 9.08 -14.90 6.52
C TRP A 274 9.22 -15.93 7.64
N SER A 275 8.44 -17.02 7.58
CA SER A 275 8.50 -18.10 8.57
C SER A 275 9.79 -18.92 8.44
N ASP A 276 10.22 -19.22 7.22
CA ASP A 276 11.42 -20.02 6.94
C ASP A 276 12.72 -19.31 7.39
N LEU A 277 12.70 -17.97 7.55
CA LEU A 277 13.83 -17.21 8.13
C LEU A 277 14.02 -17.44 9.64
N ASP A 278 12.99 -17.83 10.36
CA ASP A 278 13.04 -18.08 11.81
C ASP A 278 12.00 -19.16 12.19
N PRO A 279 12.23 -20.41 11.76
CA PRO A 279 11.24 -21.49 11.89
C PRO A 279 11.02 -21.96 13.34
N GLU A 280 11.85 -21.52 14.27
CA GLU A 280 11.66 -21.82 15.71
C GLU A 280 10.62 -20.90 16.36
N ASN A 281 10.45 -19.67 15.84
CA ASN A 281 9.59 -18.65 16.42
C ASN A 281 8.44 -18.22 15.52
N ARG A 282 8.43 -18.63 14.25
CA ARG A 282 7.45 -18.21 13.26
C ARG A 282 6.76 -19.42 12.62
N ASP A 283 5.46 -19.33 12.52
CA ASP A 283 4.62 -20.36 11.89
C ASP A 283 3.64 -19.71 10.92
N TRP A 284 3.93 -19.82 9.61
CA TRP A 284 3.09 -19.26 8.56
C TRP A 284 1.69 -19.88 8.51
N LYS A 285 1.55 -21.18 8.85
CA LYS A 285 0.26 -21.87 8.82
C LYS A 285 -0.70 -21.31 9.87
N SER A 286 -0.19 -20.87 11.02
CA SER A 286 -1.00 -20.22 12.05
C SER A 286 -1.66 -18.91 11.59
N TRP A 287 -1.26 -18.37 10.44
CA TRP A 287 -1.85 -17.18 9.82
C TRP A 287 -2.81 -17.51 8.68
N TRP A 288 -2.60 -18.64 7.99
CA TRP A 288 -3.28 -18.98 6.73
C TRP A 288 -4.16 -20.22 6.78
N TYR A 289 -4.03 -21.10 7.76
CA TYR A 289 -4.89 -22.26 7.93
C TYR A 289 -5.92 -22.03 9.03
N GLU A 290 -7.22 -22.07 8.70
CA GLU A 290 -8.30 -21.87 9.70
C GLU A 290 -8.27 -22.89 10.84
N SER A 291 -7.79 -24.12 10.57
CA SER A 291 -7.57 -25.14 11.61
C SER A 291 -6.46 -24.79 12.59
N ASP A 292 -5.49 -23.97 12.18
CA ASP A 292 -4.26 -23.68 12.91
C ASP A 292 -4.25 -22.26 13.51
N LEU A 293 -5.34 -21.49 13.33
CA LEU A 293 -5.48 -20.12 13.85
C LEU A 293 -5.52 -20.05 15.40
N GLY A 294 -5.72 -21.18 16.08
CA GLY A 294 -5.79 -21.24 17.54
C GLY A 294 -7.03 -20.57 18.14
N GLU A 295 -6.95 -20.21 19.43
CA GLU A 295 -8.06 -19.55 20.16
C GLU A 295 -8.24 -18.07 19.77
N ASN A 296 -7.22 -17.44 19.15
CA ASN A 296 -7.25 -16.07 18.68
C ASN A 296 -7.35 -16.02 17.16
N PRO A 297 -8.54 -15.81 16.59
CA PRO A 297 -8.73 -15.77 15.14
C PRO A 297 -7.93 -14.62 14.52
N VAL A 298 -7.38 -14.88 13.33
CA VAL A 298 -6.71 -13.87 12.53
C VAL A 298 -7.76 -13.04 11.80
N ARG A 299 -7.68 -11.72 11.91
CA ARG A 299 -8.40 -10.78 11.04
C ARG A 299 -7.52 -10.44 9.84
N TYR A 300 -7.93 -10.88 8.66
CA TYR A 300 -7.22 -10.64 7.41
C TYR A 300 -7.77 -9.42 6.68
N THR A 301 -6.94 -8.40 6.46
CA THR A 301 -7.30 -7.16 5.75
C THR A 301 -6.37 -6.94 4.57
N GLU A 302 -6.93 -6.76 3.38
CA GLU A 302 -6.20 -6.44 2.15
C GLU A 302 -6.40 -4.99 1.72
N PHE A 303 -5.31 -4.37 1.24
CA PHE A 303 -5.29 -2.99 0.74
C PHE A 303 -4.93 -2.95 -0.73
N MET A 304 -5.75 -2.29 -1.56
CA MET A 304 -5.56 -2.25 -3.01
C MET A 304 -6.24 -1.10 -3.71
N ALA A 305 -5.82 -0.80 -4.93
CA ALA A 305 -6.58 0.08 -5.82
C ALA A 305 -7.73 -0.70 -6.50
N LYS A 306 -8.73 0.03 -6.98
CA LYS A 306 -10.01 -0.51 -7.50
C LYS A 306 -9.86 -1.52 -8.64
N ASP A 307 -8.80 -1.44 -9.41
CA ASP A 307 -8.48 -2.37 -10.51
C ASP A 307 -8.07 -3.76 -10.02
N ASN A 308 -7.58 -3.88 -8.79
CA ASN A 308 -7.21 -5.15 -8.18
C ASN A 308 -8.39 -5.86 -7.47
N VAL A 309 -9.47 -5.16 -7.19
CA VAL A 309 -10.61 -5.70 -6.44
C VAL A 309 -11.14 -7.04 -7.01
N PRO A 310 -11.35 -7.21 -8.33
CA PRO A 310 -11.87 -8.48 -8.86
C PRO A 310 -10.96 -9.67 -8.56
N PHE A 311 -9.65 -9.46 -8.53
CA PHE A 311 -8.68 -10.53 -8.26
C PHE A 311 -8.77 -11.01 -6.82
N HIS A 312 -9.05 -10.13 -5.87
CA HIS A 312 -9.03 -10.40 -4.43
C HIS A 312 -10.42 -10.69 -3.83
N THR A 313 -11.49 -10.29 -4.53
CA THR A 313 -12.86 -10.55 -4.07
C THR A 313 -13.57 -11.66 -4.84
N VAL A 314 -13.03 -12.07 -5.98
CA VAL A 314 -13.67 -13.08 -6.85
C VAL A 314 -12.68 -14.17 -7.27
N MET A 315 -11.56 -13.81 -7.91
CA MET A 315 -10.69 -14.78 -8.56
C MET A 315 -9.86 -15.61 -7.57
N PHE A 316 -9.20 -14.96 -6.63
CA PHE A 316 -8.43 -15.65 -5.59
C PHE A 316 -9.32 -16.42 -4.63
N PRO A 317 -10.43 -15.88 -4.10
CA PRO A 317 -11.39 -16.67 -3.33
C PRO A 317 -11.96 -17.88 -4.08
N ALA A 318 -12.19 -17.79 -5.40
CA ALA A 318 -12.58 -18.96 -6.20
C ALA A 318 -11.47 -20.02 -6.20
N THR A 319 -10.21 -19.60 -6.30
CA THR A 319 -9.05 -20.51 -6.23
C THR A 319 -8.97 -21.18 -4.87
N GLU A 320 -9.05 -20.43 -3.77
CA GLU A 320 -9.01 -20.96 -2.39
C GLU A 320 -10.19 -21.93 -2.10
N LEU A 321 -11.40 -21.58 -2.54
CA LEU A 321 -12.57 -22.45 -2.41
C LEU A 321 -12.40 -23.73 -3.22
N GLY A 322 -11.86 -23.63 -4.43
CA GLY A 322 -11.65 -24.78 -5.32
C GLY A 322 -10.60 -25.78 -4.81
N VAL A 323 -9.60 -25.31 -4.09
CA VAL A 323 -8.56 -26.16 -3.45
C VAL A 323 -9.15 -27.11 -2.40
N ARG A 324 -10.28 -26.77 -1.79
CA ARG A 324 -10.97 -27.59 -0.76
C ARG A 324 -10.13 -27.83 0.49
N GLU A 325 -9.28 -26.88 0.83
CA GLU A 325 -8.51 -26.83 2.07
C GLU A 325 -8.95 -25.63 2.91
N PRO A 326 -8.72 -25.61 4.21
CA PRO A 326 -9.23 -24.57 5.10
C PRO A 326 -8.38 -23.29 5.07
N TRP A 327 -8.13 -22.76 3.88
CA TRP A 327 -7.39 -21.52 3.71
C TRP A 327 -8.16 -20.32 4.28
N LYS A 328 -7.45 -19.45 4.97
CA LYS A 328 -7.98 -18.19 5.48
C LYS A 328 -8.19 -17.23 4.33
N LYS A 329 -9.45 -16.95 4.02
CA LYS A 329 -9.86 -15.93 3.05
C LYS A 329 -9.92 -14.55 3.69
N VAL A 330 -9.84 -13.51 2.87
CA VAL A 330 -9.90 -12.13 3.33
C VAL A 330 -11.21 -11.82 4.08
N ASP A 331 -11.10 -11.15 5.22
CA ASP A 331 -12.27 -10.65 5.97
C ASP A 331 -12.68 -9.26 5.48
N TYR A 332 -11.70 -8.39 5.18
CA TYR A 332 -11.98 -7.02 4.79
C TYR A 332 -11.06 -6.55 3.66
N VAL A 333 -11.66 -6.04 2.58
CA VAL A 333 -10.93 -5.44 1.45
C VAL A 333 -11.06 -3.93 1.50
N LYS A 334 -9.97 -3.22 1.77
CA LYS A 334 -9.90 -1.76 1.66
C LYS A 334 -9.48 -1.37 0.26
N ALA A 335 -10.43 -0.96 -0.56
CA ALA A 335 -10.20 -0.50 -1.92
C ALA A 335 -10.10 1.03 -2.00
N PHE A 336 -9.22 1.51 -2.88
CA PHE A 336 -9.04 2.93 -3.19
C PHE A 336 -9.34 3.20 -4.67
N ASN A 337 -9.86 4.39 -4.96
CA ASN A 337 -9.89 4.95 -6.30
C ASN A 337 -8.47 5.39 -6.73
N TRP A 338 -8.34 6.02 -7.88
CA TRP A 338 -7.03 6.42 -8.38
C TRP A 338 -6.64 7.83 -7.94
N LEU A 339 -5.37 7.98 -7.60
CA LEU A 339 -4.74 9.30 -7.57
C LEU A 339 -4.28 9.63 -8.98
N THR A 340 -4.71 10.77 -9.50
CA THR A 340 -4.29 11.31 -10.80
C THR A 340 -3.32 12.47 -10.59
N TYR A 341 -2.64 12.90 -11.65
CA TYR A 341 -1.75 14.06 -11.64
C TYR A 341 -2.35 15.16 -12.52
N TYR A 342 -2.81 16.27 -11.90
CA TYR A 342 -3.56 17.33 -12.59
C TYR A 342 -4.70 16.78 -13.46
N GLY A 343 -5.49 15.84 -12.91
CA GLY A 343 -6.64 15.22 -13.57
C GLY A 343 -6.30 14.20 -14.67
N GLY A 344 -5.02 13.97 -14.97
CA GLY A 344 -4.57 12.96 -15.93
C GLY A 344 -3.81 11.82 -15.28
N LYS A 345 -3.50 10.77 -16.05
CA LYS A 345 -2.73 9.62 -15.56
C LYS A 345 -1.27 10.01 -15.32
N PHE A 346 -0.63 9.38 -14.33
CA PHE A 346 0.83 9.32 -14.27
C PHE A 346 1.36 8.58 -15.51
N SER A 347 2.54 8.96 -16.00
CA SER A 347 3.10 8.33 -17.19
C SER A 347 4.62 8.30 -17.12
N THR A 348 5.19 7.10 -17.09
CA THR A 348 6.65 6.89 -17.14
C THR A 348 7.22 7.32 -18.48
N SER A 349 6.57 6.97 -19.61
CA SER A 349 7.04 7.30 -20.95
C SER A 349 7.01 8.80 -21.25
N GLN A 350 6.05 9.53 -20.66
CA GLN A 350 5.94 11.00 -20.79
C GLN A 350 6.65 11.74 -19.66
N LYS A 351 7.28 11.05 -18.71
CA LYS A 351 7.90 11.63 -17.50
C LYS A 351 6.95 12.56 -16.75
N ARG A 352 5.67 12.20 -16.70
CA ARG A 352 4.61 13.01 -16.11
C ARG A 352 4.22 12.47 -14.74
N GLY A 353 4.30 13.34 -13.74
CA GLY A 353 3.98 13.03 -12.35
C GLY A 353 5.21 12.66 -11.52
N VAL A 354 5.02 12.49 -10.23
CA VAL A 354 6.09 12.22 -9.27
C VAL A 354 6.17 10.72 -9.01
N PHE A 355 7.35 10.15 -9.22
CA PHE A 355 7.68 8.78 -8.87
C PHE A 355 8.27 8.74 -7.46
N THR A 356 8.19 7.60 -6.81
CA THR A 356 8.47 7.50 -5.37
C THR A 356 9.95 7.74 -5.02
N ASP A 357 10.88 7.36 -5.87
CA ASP A 357 12.30 7.69 -5.76
C ASP A 357 12.54 9.21 -5.86
N GLN A 358 11.95 9.84 -6.88
CA GLN A 358 12.03 11.28 -7.11
C GLN A 358 11.39 12.10 -5.97
N ALA A 359 10.33 11.56 -5.37
CA ALA A 359 9.70 12.18 -4.21
C ALA A 359 10.67 12.28 -3.03
N LEU A 360 11.41 11.20 -2.74
CA LEU A 360 12.40 11.15 -1.68
C LEU A 360 13.63 12.04 -1.96
N ASP A 361 13.96 12.26 -3.24
CA ASP A 361 15.06 13.16 -3.63
C ASP A 361 14.79 14.62 -3.26
N ILE A 362 13.54 15.03 -3.20
CA ILE A 362 13.18 16.46 -3.01
C ILE A 362 12.67 16.78 -1.61
N LEU A 363 12.03 15.83 -0.94
CA LEU A 363 11.48 16.05 0.42
C LEU A 363 11.53 14.76 1.25
N PRO A 364 11.70 14.89 2.59
CA PRO A 364 11.56 13.78 3.52
C PRO A 364 10.21 13.05 3.38
N ALA A 365 10.22 11.75 3.65
CA ALA A 365 9.05 10.87 3.50
C ALA A 365 7.78 11.38 4.20
N ASP A 366 7.91 11.97 5.40
CA ASP A 366 6.76 12.37 6.21
C ASP A 366 5.88 13.45 5.56
N TYR A 367 6.46 14.31 4.69
CA TYR A 367 5.67 15.27 3.88
C TYR A 367 4.71 14.52 2.94
N TRP A 368 5.23 13.50 2.27
CA TRP A 368 4.48 12.68 1.32
C TRP A 368 3.47 11.78 2.01
N ARG A 369 3.90 11.08 3.06
CA ARG A 369 3.05 10.18 3.83
C ARG A 369 1.81 10.90 4.36
N TYR A 370 2.01 12.05 5.01
CA TYR A 370 0.89 12.84 5.53
C TYR A 370 -0.04 13.31 4.42
N PHE A 371 0.52 13.94 3.37
CA PHE A 371 -0.30 14.46 2.26
C PHE A 371 -1.11 13.36 1.59
N LEU A 372 -0.48 12.24 1.26
CA LEU A 372 -1.12 11.14 0.55
C LEU A 372 -2.26 10.53 1.35
N ILE A 373 -2.08 10.34 2.66
CA ILE A 373 -3.12 9.80 3.54
C ILE A 373 -4.24 10.81 3.79
N ALA A 374 -3.91 12.07 4.04
CA ALA A 374 -4.90 13.13 4.25
C ALA A 374 -5.78 13.38 3.01
N ASN A 375 -5.29 13.00 1.82
CA ASN A 375 -5.97 13.15 0.55
C ASN A 375 -6.22 11.82 -0.19
N ALA A 376 -6.19 10.69 0.55
CA ALA A 376 -6.38 9.36 -0.03
C ALA A 376 -7.67 9.28 -0.86
N PRO A 377 -7.64 8.64 -2.05
CA PRO A 377 -8.80 8.57 -2.95
C PRO A 377 -9.82 7.51 -2.48
N GLU A 378 -10.47 7.75 -1.32
CA GLU A 378 -11.36 6.78 -0.69
C GLU A 378 -12.75 6.73 -1.33
N SER A 379 -13.36 7.88 -1.66
CA SER A 379 -14.71 7.95 -2.24
C SER A 379 -14.71 8.05 -3.76
N ASP A 380 -13.78 8.83 -4.32
CA ASP A 380 -13.66 9.13 -5.74
C ASP A 380 -12.20 9.22 -6.14
N ASP A 381 -11.93 9.26 -7.46
CA ASP A 381 -10.61 9.59 -7.96
C ASP A 381 -10.21 10.97 -7.45
N SER A 382 -8.99 11.11 -6.93
CA SER A 382 -8.44 12.38 -6.48
C SER A 382 -7.32 12.86 -7.38
N SER A 383 -7.00 14.15 -7.32
CA SER A 383 -5.95 14.73 -8.16
C SER A 383 -4.83 15.32 -7.30
N PHE A 384 -3.62 14.85 -7.52
CA PHE A 384 -2.43 15.51 -7.04
C PHE A 384 -2.20 16.79 -7.84
N THR A 385 -2.00 17.91 -7.14
CA THR A 385 -1.49 19.16 -7.69
C THR A 385 -0.46 19.72 -6.73
N TRP A 386 0.56 20.37 -7.25
CA TRP A 386 1.60 20.97 -6.42
C TRP A 386 1.07 22.08 -5.51
N GLU A 387 0.06 22.83 -5.99
CA GLU A 387 -0.62 23.87 -5.20
C GLU A 387 -1.30 23.26 -3.97
N HIS A 388 -2.03 22.16 -4.16
CA HIS A 388 -2.71 21.49 -3.06
C HIS A 388 -1.72 20.84 -2.10
N PHE A 389 -0.66 20.21 -2.63
CA PHE A 389 0.41 19.65 -1.83
C PHE A 389 1.06 20.71 -0.93
N THR A 390 1.55 21.81 -1.55
CA THR A 390 2.21 22.91 -0.84
C THR A 390 1.31 23.54 0.22
N ALA A 391 0.04 23.83 -0.13
CA ALA A 391 -0.91 24.40 0.81
C ALA A 391 -1.16 23.47 2.02
N THR A 392 -1.32 22.16 1.78
CA THR A 392 -1.56 21.18 2.85
C THR A 392 -0.35 21.05 3.77
N VAL A 393 0.85 20.81 3.23
CA VAL A 393 2.04 20.59 4.06
C VAL A 393 2.46 21.85 4.80
N ASN A 394 2.34 23.02 4.19
CA ASN A 394 2.65 24.29 4.87
C ASN A 394 1.68 24.55 6.02
N LYS A 395 0.38 24.36 5.79
CA LYS A 395 -0.63 24.64 6.80
C LYS A 395 -0.62 23.62 7.94
N ASP A 396 -0.66 22.33 7.60
CA ASP A 396 -0.91 21.28 8.57
C ASP A 396 0.39 20.86 9.27
N LEU A 397 1.47 20.62 8.50
CA LEU A 397 2.73 20.16 9.07
C LEU A 397 3.59 21.32 9.60
N ALA A 398 3.86 22.35 8.78
CA ALA A 398 4.77 23.42 9.20
C ALA A 398 4.10 24.39 10.19
N ASP A 399 2.91 24.92 9.88
CA ASP A 399 2.26 25.93 10.72
C ASP A 399 1.54 25.36 11.93
N THR A 400 0.84 24.21 11.78
CA THR A 400 0.06 23.66 12.90
C THR A 400 0.95 22.83 13.83
N LEU A 401 1.64 21.81 13.35
CA LEU A 401 2.45 20.92 14.20
C LEU A 401 3.85 21.49 14.46
N GLY A 402 4.62 21.77 13.40
CA GLY A 402 6.03 22.17 13.52
C GLY A 402 6.23 23.47 14.30
N ASN A 403 5.40 24.48 14.00
CA ASN A 403 5.44 25.75 14.73
C ASN A 403 5.02 25.59 16.20
N PHE A 404 4.03 24.75 16.51
CA PHE A 404 3.64 24.44 17.89
C PHE A 404 4.83 23.88 18.67
N VAL A 405 5.45 22.82 18.17
CA VAL A 405 6.60 22.15 18.83
C VAL A 405 7.75 23.14 19.03
N ASN A 406 8.14 23.86 17.98
CA ASN A 406 9.24 24.80 18.05
C ASN A 406 8.97 25.95 19.04
N ARG A 407 7.78 26.54 19.03
CA ARG A 407 7.41 27.64 19.95
C ARG A 407 7.43 27.18 21.39
N VAL A 408 6.84 26.04 21.70
CA VAL A 408 6.78 25.52 23.07
C VAL A 408 8.18 25.22 23.59
N LEU A 409 8.97 24.41 22.88
CA LEU A 409 10.27 23.97 23.37
C LEU A 409 11.31 25.11 23.40
N SER A 410 11.36 25.95 22.35
CA SER A 410 12.30 27.08 22.30
C SER A 410 11.99 28.13 23.35
N PHE A 411 10.70 28.45 23.59
CA PHE A 411 10.32 29.42 24.61
C PHE A 411 10.58 28.88 26.02
N SER A 412 10.25 27.60 26.28
CA SER A 412 10.54 26.94 27.55
C SER A 412 12.03 26.92 27.86
N LYS A 413 12.87 26.50 26.91
CA LYS A 413 14.33 26.50 27.08
C LYS A 413 14.88 27.87 27.41
N LYS A 414 14.40 28.93 26.75
CA LYS A 414 14.83 30.29 26.94
C LYS A 414 14.43 30.84 28.31
N ARG A 415 13.30 30.42 28.88
CA ARG A 415 12.70 31.02 30.07
C ARG A 415 12.84 30.18 31.34
N PHE A 416 12.85 28.85 31.20
CA PHE A 416 12.84 27.91 32.33
C PHE A 416 14.05 26.97 32.33
N GLY A 417 14.92 27.01 31.30
CA GLY A 417 16.05 26.07 31.15
C GLY A 417 15.68 24.86 30.32
N ASP A 418 16.43 23.78 30.47
CA ASP A 418 16.36 22.54 29.65
C ASP A 418 15.63 21.38 30.37
N GLU A 419 14.86 21.71 31.40
CA GLU A 419 13.97 20.78 32.09
C GLU A 419 12.51 21.23 31.98
N VAL A 420 11.60 20.30 31.93
CA VAL A 420 10.15 20.57 31.93
C VAL A 420 9.77 21.35 33.17
N PRO A 421 9.18 22.55 33.04
CA PRO A 421 8.93 23.42 34.19
C PRO A 421 7.85 22.85 35.12
N ALA A 422 7.99 23.09 36.44
CA ALA A 422 7.07 22.54 37.44
C ALA A 422 5.64 23.09 37.25
N GLY A 423 5.48 24.42 37.33
CA GLY A 423 4.14 25.04 37.32
C GLY A 423 3.29 24.68 38.54
N GLY A 424 2.06 25.13 38.53
CA GLY A 424 1.05 24.79 39.54
C GLY A 424 0.25 23.53 39.22
N GLU A 425 -0.89 23.37 39.92
CA GLU A 425 -1.90 22.34 39.62
C GLU A 425 -2.74 22.77 38.41
N ALA A 426 -3.25 21.76 37.66
CA ALA A 426 -4.16 21.96 36.54
C ALA A 426 -5.41 22.74 36.99
N GLY A 427 -5.79 23.72 36.20
CA GLY A 427 -6.99 24.52 36.40
C GLY A 427 -8.13 24.13 35.43
N GLU A 428 -9.09 25.05 35.32
CA GLU A 428 -10.26 24.87 34.46
C GLU A 428 -9.86 24.75 32.96
N ALA A 429 -8.87 25.55 32.53
CA ALA A 429 -8.40 25.54 31.13
C ALA A 429 -7.76 24.21 30.75
N GLU A 430 -6.91 23.65 31.62
CA GLU A 430 -6.27 22.35 31.43
C GLU A 430 -7.28 21.20 31.47
N THR A 431 -8.30 21.30 32.35
CA THR A 431 -9.40 20.31 32.43
C THR A 431 -10.20 20.31 31.14
N LYS A 432 -10.62 21.46 30.62
CA LYS A 432 -11.33 21.59 29.34
C LYS A 432 -10.50 21.08 28.18
N LEU A 433 -9.21 21.39 28.15
CA LEU A 433 -8.30 20.87 27.13
C LEU A 433 -8.24 19.34 27.20
N GLY A 434 -8.07 18.74 28.35
CA GLY A 434 -8.04 17.28 28.53
C GLY A 434 -9.31 16.60 28.07
N GLU A 435 -10.49 17.19 28.33
CA GLU A 435 -11.78 16.70 27.84
C GLU A 435 -11.85 16.75 26.31
N GLU A 436 -11.44 17.87 25.69
CA GLU A 436 -11.44 18.02 24.24
C GLU A 436 -10.43 17.07 23.56
N ILE A 437 -9.22 16.93 24.11
CA ILE A 437 -8.22 15.96 23.62
C ILE A 437 -8.76 14.53 23.67
N THR A 438 -9.42 14.15 24.79
CA THR A 438 -10.02 12.82 24.93
C THR A 438 -11.11 12.56 23.87
N ARG A 439 -11.95 13.57 23.62
CA ARG A 439 -13.00 13.47 22.59
C ARG A 439 -12.41 13.33 21.18
N LEU A 440 -11.40 14.13 20.84
CA LEU A 440 -10.73 14.08 19.53
C LEU A 440 -9.94 12.78 19.34
N LEU A 441 -9.32 12.26 20.39
CA LEU A 441 -8.63 10.98 20.35
C LEU A 441 -9.61 9.84 20.07
N ALA A 442 -10.75 9.81 20.74
CA ALA A 442 -11.79 8.81 20.50
C ALA A 442 -12.33 8.88 19.06
N GLU A 443 -12.49 10.08 18.49
CA GLU A 443 -12.86 10.25 17.08
C GLU A 443 -11.77 9.71 16.16
N TYR A 444 -10.51 10.04 16.40
CA TYR A 444 -9.37 9.53 15.63
C TYR A 444 -9.31 7.99 15.66
N GLU A 445 -9.42 7.38 16.83
CA GLU A 445 -9.46 5.92 16.99
C GLU A 445 -10.61 5.29 16.19
N SER A 446 -11.81 5.85 16.31
CA SER A 446 -12.98 5.37 15.57
C SER A 446 -12.78 5.42 14.05
N GLN A 447 -12.14 6.47 13.52
CA GLN A 447 -11.87 6.58 12.09
C GLN A 447 -10.76 5.61 11.63
N MET A 448 -9.75 5.38 12.46
CA MET A 448 -8.70 4.39 12.17
C MET A 448 -9.25 2.95 12.16
N GLU A 449 -10.08 2.61 13.14
CA GLU A 449 -10.74 1.29 13.23
C GLU A 449 -11.73 1.06 12.07
N ALA A 450 -12.38 2.13 11.60
CA ALA A 450 -13.25 2.10 10.41
C ALA A 450 -12.49 2.19 9.08
N LEU A 451 -11.14 2.25 9.11
CA LEU A 451 -10.30 2.40 7.90
C LEU A 451 -10.66 3.63 7.05
N GLN A 452 -11.09 4.74 7.71
CA GLN A 452 -11.43 6.03 7.10
C GLN A 452 -10.25 7.01 7.22
N PHE A 453 -9.22 6.80 6.42
CA PHE A 453 -7.91 7.45 6.59
C PHE A 453 -7.95 8.97 6.45
N ARG A 454 -8.71 9.53 5.51
CA ARG A 454 -8.88 10.99 5.37
C ARG A 454 -9.51 11.60 6.61
N LYS A 455 -10.52 10.93 7.19
CA LYS A 455 -11.17 11.40 8.42
C LYS A 455 -10.24 11.25 9.63
N ALA A 456 -9.48 10.16 9.69
CA ALA A 456 -8.46 9.97 10.71
C ALA A 456 -7.39 11.07 10.67
N ALA A 457 -6.88 11.42 9.48
CA ALA A 457 -5.95 12.55 9.29
C ALA A 457 -6.57 13.90 9.72
N ALA A 458 -7.86 14.11 9.43
CA ALA A 458 -8.57 15.31 9.87
C ALA A 458 -8.69 15.38 11.40
N ALA A 459 -9.00 14.26 12.07
CA ALA A 459 -9.06 14.16 13.53
C ALA A 459 -7.66 14.36 14.15
N LEU A 460 -6.60 13.78 13.58
CA LEU A 460 -5.22 14.01 13.98
C LEU A 460 -4.84 15.50 13.90
N ARG A 461 -5.18 16.15 12.79
CA ARG A 461 -4.96 17.61 12.66
C ARG A 461 -5.74 18.41 13.69
N ALA A 462 -6.96 17.99 14.04
CA ALA A 462 -7.76 18.65 15.07
C ALA A 462 -7.09 18.53 16.45
N LEU A 463 -6.46 17.40 16.78
CA LEU A 463 -5.64 17.25 17.99
C LEU A 463 -4.50 18.28 18.02
N TRP A 464 -3.74 18.43 16.93
CA TRP A 464 -2.67 19.45 16.85
C TRP A 464 -3.21 20.88 16.99
N SER A 465 -4.38 21.15 16.40
CA SER A 465 -5.02 22.46 16.45
C SER A 465 -5.49 22.83 17.86
N ALA A 466 -5.97 21.85 18.64
CA ALA A 466 -6.39 22.07 20.02
C ALA A 466 -5.25 22.65 20.89
N GLY A 467 -4.02 22.15 20.71
CA GLY A 467 -2.84 22.69 21.39
C GLY A 467 -2.53 24.13 20.99
N ASN A 468 -2.65 24.49 19.70
CA ASN A 468 -2.47 25.85 19.26
C ASN A 468 -3.52 26.81 19.89
N SER A 469 -4.79 26.40 19.91
CA SER A 469 -5.88 27.14 20.53
C SER A 469 -5.63 27.36 22.03
N TYR A 470 -5.18 26.33 22.74
CA TYR A 470 -4.79 26.46 24.16
C TYR A 470 -3.64 27.46 24.38
N LEU A 471 -2.58 27.39 23.54
CA LEU A 471 -1.48 28.34 23.61
C LEU A 471 -1.90 29.80 23.30
N GLU A 472 -2.85 29.99 22.40
CA GLU A 472 -3.39 31.32 22.09
C GLU A 472 -4.23 31.88 23.26
N GLU A 473 -5.06 31.07 23.88
CA GLU A 473 -5.88 31.43 25.03
C GLU A 473 -5.01 31.80 26.23
N LYS A 474 -4.03 30.96 26.57
CA LYS A 474 -3.16 31.11 27.74
C LYS A 474 -2.06 32.15 27.53
N ALA A 475 -1.58 32.30 26.29
CA ALA A 475 -0.51 33.24 25.91
C ALA A 475 0.68 33.24 26.89
N PRO A 476 1.42 32.13 27.09
CA PRO A 476 2.46 32.01 28.14
C PRO A 476 3.57 33.05 27.99
N TRP A 477 3.79 33.63 26.82
CA TRP A 477 4.72 34.76 26.59
C TRP A 477 4.26 36.09 27.17
N LEU A 478 2.97 36.26 27.47
CA LEU A 478 2.39 37.37 28.22
C LEU A 478 2.24 36.99 29.69
N GLU A 479 1.69 35.81 29.97
CA GLU A 479 1.42 35.30 31.31
C GLU A 479 2.68 35.29 32.20
N ILE A 480 3.85 34.93 31.64
CA ILE A 480 5.13 34.91 32.38
C ILE A 480 5.54 36.27 32.98
N LYS A 481 4.99 37.38 32.49
CA LYS A 481 5.30 38.70 33.00
C LYS A 481 4.59 39.04 34.31
N THR A 482 3.48 38.37 34.58
CA THR A 482 2.60 38.62 35.73
C THR A 482 2.47 37.39 36.62
N ASP A 483 2.51 36.20 36.07
CA ASP A 483 2.36 34.90 36.78
C ASP A 483 3.27 33.87 36.16
N GLN A 484 4.51 33.77 36.66
CA GLN A 484 5.48 32.79 36.17
C GLN A 484 5.08 31.32 36.44
N PRO A 485 4.49 30.97 37.61
CA PRO A 485 3.95 29.61 37.82
C PRO A 485 2.85 29.22 36.84
N ALA A 486 1.93 30.12 36.50
CA ALA A 486 0.89 29.84 35.50
C ALA A 486 1.48 29.62 34.10
N ALA A 487 2.44 30.45 33.68
CA ALA A 487 3.15 30.23 32.41
C ALA A 487 3.94 28.92 32.39
N ALA A 488 4.52 28.51 33.51
CA ALA A 488 5.20 27.22 33.66
C ALA A 488 4.22 26.04 33.51
N LEU A 489 3.02 26.11 34.11
CA LEU A 489 1.95 25.15 33.93
C LEU A 489 1.51 25.03 32.47
N THR A 490 1.25 26.17 31.82
CA THR A 490 0.86 26.23 30.41
C THR A 490 1.88 25.50 29.52
N LEU A 491 3.18 25.77 29.74
CA LEU A 491 4.26 25.16 28.95
C LEU A 491 4.42 23.66 29.25
N ARG A 492 4.31 23.25 30.52
CA ARG A 492 4.32 21.82 30.89
C ARG A 492 3.16 21.08 30.21
N THR A 493 1.96 21.62 30.23
CA THR A 493 0.79 21.08 29.54
C THR A 493 1.03 20.96 28.04
N ALA A 494 1.57 22.01 27.40
CA ALA A 494 1.91 21.97 25.98
C ALA A 494 3.02 20.95 25.63
N MET A 495 3.99 20.73 26.52
CA MET A 495 5.00 19.68 26.35
C MET A 495 4.39 18.28 26.45
N ASN A 496 3.41 18.09 27.32
CA ASN A 496 2.65 16.83 27.37
C ASN A 496 1.77 16.62 26.12
N LEU A 497 1.28 17.69 25.49
CA LEU A 497 0.66 17.59 24.18
C LEU A 497 1.67 17.16 23.10
N ILE A 498 2.91 17.67 23.11
CA ILE A 498 3.96 17.23 22.16
C ILE A 498 4.22 15.73 22.32
N HIS A 499 4.29 15.23 23.55
CA HIS A 499 4.42 13.79 23.81
C HIS A 499 3.22 13.00 23.25
N LEU A 500 1.99 13.44 23.53
CA LEU A 500 0.79 12.83 22.95
C LEU A 500 0.83 12.86 21.42
N TYR A 501 1.21 14.00 20.81
CA TYR A 501 1.31 14.13 19.36
C TYR A 501 2.35 13.19 18.77
N ALA A 502 3.46 12.95 19.46
CA ALA A 502 4.47 11.99 19.03
C ALA A 502 3.89 10.56 18.94
N VAL A 503 3.02 10.17 19.87
CA VAL A 503 2.37 8.85 19.86
C VAL A 503 1.33 8.76 18.74
N VAL A 504 0.37 9.69 18.71
CA VAL A 504 -0.76 9.59 17.76
C VAL A 504 -0.39 9.90 16.32
N SER A 505 0.73 10.60 16.08
CA SER A 505 1.22 10.89 14.73
C SER A 505 2.12 9.81 14.14
N GLU A 506 2.64 8.89 14.95
CA GLU A 506 3.54 7.81 14.52
C GLU A 506 3.04 7.04 13.29
N PRO A 507 1.76 6.65 13.18
CA PRO A 507 1.29 5.94 11.99
C PRO A 507 1.46 6.75 10.70
N PHE A 508 1.29 8.07 10.75
CA PHE A 508 1.31 8.96 9.58
C PHE A 508 2.71 9.49 9.26
N ILE A 509 3.44 9.96 10.28
CA ILE A 509 4.72 10.65 10.16
C ILE A 509 5.75 10.09 11.14
N PRO A 510 6.16 8.81 10.95
CA PRO A 510 6.96 8.07 11.92
C PRO A 510 8.32 8.71 12.25
N SER A 511 8.99 9.30 11.25
CA SER A 511 10.29 9.92 11.46
C SER A 511 10.18 11.18 12.33
N THR A 512 9.16 11.99 12.08
CA THR A 512 8.87 13.19 12.89
C THR A 512 8.39 12.83 14.30
N ALA A 513 7.56 11.81 14.42
CA ALA A 513 7.12 11.29 15.71
C ALA A 513 8.31 10.82 16.57
N LYS A 514 9.27 10.14 15.97
CA LYS A 514 10.52 9.75 16.63
C LYS A 514 11.31 10.97 17.11
N ILE A 515 11.49 11.99 16.29
CA ILE A 515 12.18 13.24 16.68
C ILE A 515 11.48 13.91 17.86
N MET A 516 10.14 13.94 17.89
CA MET A 516 9.38 14.50 19.02
C MET A 516 9.55 13.70 20.31
N ARG A 517 9.64 12.34 20.24
CA ARG A 517 9.94 11.50 21.42
C ARG A 517 11.35 11.72 21.93
N GLU A 518 12.33 11.73 21.03
CA GLU A 518 13.75 11.97 21.36
C GLU A 518 13.98 13.34 22.01
N ALA A 519 13.15 14.32 21.72
CA ALA A 519 13.21 15.63 22.38
C ALA A 519 13.05 15.54 23.90
N PHE A 520 12.39 14.51 24.43
CA PHE A 520 12.22 14.25 25.87
C PHE A 520 13.05 13.04 26.36
N ALA A 521 14.08 12.63 25.63
CA ALA A 521 14.90 11.45 25.90
C ALA A 521 14.10 10.13 26.03
N LEU A 522 12.96 10.04 25.36
CA LEU A 522 12.15 8.83 25.29
C LEU A 522 12.71 7.94 24.16
N THR A 523 13.23 6.77 24.55
CA THR A 523 14.03 5.92 23.66
C THR A 523 13.29 4.66 23.16
N ASP A 524 12.05 4.46 23.55
CA ASP A 524 11.27 3.29 23.13
C ASP A 524 10.99 3.37 21.63
N ASP A 525 11.34 2.32 20.89
CA ASP A 525 11.20 2.25 19.43
C ASP A 525 9.74 2.36 18.98
N THR A 526 8.81 1.92 19.82
CA THR A 526 7.36 2.09 19.62
C THR A 526 6.71 2.58 20.91
N ALA A 527 6.23 3.82 20.91
CA ALA A 527 5.43 4.31 22.03
C ALA A 527 4.08 3.55 22.04
N ALA A 528 3.74 2.98 23.18
CA ALA A 528 2.42 2.39 23.39
C ALA A 528 1.33 3.46 23.20
N TRP A 529 0.18 3.04 22.68
CA TRP A 529 -0.96 3.94 22.53
C TRP A 529 -1.45 4.45 23.88
N VAL A 530 -1.79 5.73 23.94
CA VAL A 530 -2.26 6.37 25.16
C VAL A 530 -3.71 5.98 25.47
N THR A 531 -4.01 5.79 26.75
CA THR A 531 -5.39 5.62 27.22
C THR A 531 -6.14 6.95 27.25
N ALA A 532 -7.47 6.90 27.30
CA ALA A 532 -8.30 8.09 27.44
C ALA A 532 -7.99 8.90 28.73
N ASP A 533 -7.65 8.20 29.82
CA ASP A 533 -7.29 8.85 31.09
C ASP A 533 -5.92 9.53 31.02
N GLU A 534 -4.93 8.90 30.38
CA GLU A 534 -3.61 9.52 30.14
C GLU A 534 -3.71 10.73 29.20
N ALA A 535 -4.51 10.64 28.15
CA ALA A 535 -4.78 11.73 27.21
C ALA A 535 -5.48 12.90 27.91
N ARG A 536 -6.41 12.62 28.83
CA ARG A 536 -7.08 13.63 29.65
C ARG A 536 -6.14 14.30 30.64
N ALA A 537 -5.31 13.50 31.29
CA ALA A 537 -4.43 13.98 32.37
C ALA A 537 -3.26 14.82 31.87
N LEU A 538 -2.79 14.59 30.63
CA LEU A 538 -1.62 15.27 30.02
C LEU A 538 -0.40 15.34 30.98
N THR A 539 -0.01 14.17 31.53
CA THR A 539 1.05 14.03 32.54
C THR A 539 2.17 13.06 32.13
N GLY A 540 2.20 12.62 30.88
CA GLY A 540 3.19 11.66 30.36
C GLY A 540 4.64 12.12 30.46
N VAL A 541 4.88 13.45 30.48
CA VAL A 541 6.19 14.06 30.71
C VAL A 541 6.14 14.87 31.99
N PRO A 542 6.69 14.36 33.10
CA PRO A 542 6.65 15.04 34.39
C PRO A 542 7.59 16.25 34.47
N ALA A 543 7.33 17.13 35.43
CA ALA A 543 8.24 18.24 35.73
C ALA A 543 9.65 17.74 36.08
N GLY A 544 10.68 18.48 35.66
CA GLY A 544 12.09 18.11 35.85
C GLY A 544 12.62 17.11 34.80
N THR A 545 11.78 16.64 33.86
CA THR A 545 12.27 15.81 32.73
C THR A 545 13.17 16.67 31.83
N PRO A 546 14.40 16.25 31.54
CA PRO A 546 15.25 16.94 30.57
C PRO A 546 14.63 16.94 29.17
N PHE A 547 14.80 18.02 28.43
CA PHE A 547 14.36 18.11 27.06
C PHE A 547 15.36 18.83 26.17
N THR A 548 15.29 18.59 24.89
CA THR A 548 16.04 19.27 23.84
C THR A 548 15.10 19.95 22.85
N VAL A 549 15.59 20.99 22.19
CA VAL A 549 14.85 21.64 21.10
C VAL A 549 15.32 21.00 19.79
N PRO A 550 14.46 20.24 19.10
CA PRO A 550 14.83 19.63 17.83
C PRO A 550 15.01 20.71 16.74
N PRO A 551 15.67 20.38 15.62
CA PRO A 551 15.62 21.19 14.40
C PRO A 551 14.17 21.45 13.96
N VAL A 552 13.98 22.40 13.05
CA VAL A 552 12.67 22.66 12.44
C VAL A 552 12.15 21.36 11.81
N LEU A 553 11.00 20.88 12.31
CA LEU A 553 10.43 19.59 11.88
C LEU A 553 10.02 19.60 10.40
N PHE A 554 9.42 20.71 9.98
CA PHE A 554 8.95 20.89 8.60
C PHE A 554 9.28 22.31 8.12
N ALA A 555 10.12 22.41 7.11
CA ALA A 555 10.35 23.66 6.39
C ALA A 555 9.14 23.98 5.51
N LYS A 556 8.78 25.25 5.42
CA LYS A 556 7.75 25.70 4.48
C LYS A 556 8.27 25.64 3.05
N LEU A 557 7.42 25.15 2.17
CA LEU A 557 7.64 25.23 0.74
C LEU A 557 7.30 26.62 0.23
N THR A 558 8.17 27.18 -0.59
CA THR A 558 8.04 28.52 -1.16
C THR A 558 7.32 28.48 -2.51
N ASP A 559 6.93 29.64 -3.03
CA ASP A 559 6.39 29.75 -4.39
C ASP A 559 7.45 29.36 -5.43
N GLU A 560 8.74 29.58 -5.15
CA GLU A 560 9.84 29.17 -6.02
C GLU A 560 9.96 27.64 -6.06
N ASP A 561 9.85 26.95 -4.91
CA ASP A 561 9.82 25.48 -4.85
C ASP A 561 8.66 24.94 -5.67
N LEU A 562 7.47 25.55 -5.54
CA LEU A 562 6.27 25.17 -6.26
C LEU A 562 6.48 25.24 -7.78
N GLU A 563 7.02 26.33 -8.31
CA GLU A 563 7.25 26.48 -9.75
C GLU A 563 8.33 25.52 -10.26
N ASN A 564 9.41 25.34 -9.50
CA ASN A 564 10.47 24.38 -9.82
C ASN A 564 9.93 22.94 -9.91
N TYR A 565 9.04 22.55 -9.00
CA TYR A 565 8.44 21.20 -9.01
C TYR A 565 7.47 21.03 -10.18
N LYS A 566 6.66 22.04 -10.52
CA LYS A 566 5.79 22.02 -11.69
C LYS A 566 6.58 21.83 -12.99
N GLU A 567 7.69 22.55 -13.13
CA GLU A 567 8.56 22.42 -14.30
C GLU A 567 9.19 21.03 -14.37
N ARG A 568 9.76 20.55 -13.26
CA ARG A 568 10.46 19.26 -13.19
C ARG A 568 9.56 18.07 -13.50
N PHE A 569 8.30 18.08 -13.04
CA PHE A 569 7.39 16.93 -13.06
C PHE A 569 6.19 17.10 -13.99
N GLY A 570 6.13 18.19 -14.75
CA GLY A 570 5.01 18.48 -15.66
C GLY A 570 4.90 17.53 -16.85
N GLY A 571 5.97 16.82 -17.18
CA GLY A 571 6.06 15.92 -18.33
C GLY A 571 6.39 16.63 -19.63
N THR A 572 6.63 15.84 -20.67
CA THR A 572 6.84 16.36 -22.02
C THR A 572 5.50 16.87 -22.56
N PRO A 573 5.40 18.09 -23.11
CA PRO A 573 4.18 18.54 -23.79
C PRO A 573 3.77 17.52 -24.86
N ALA A 574 2.47 17.22 -24.93
CA ALA A 574 1.96 16.39 -26.02
C ALA A 574 2.30 17.08 -27.36
N ALA A 575 2.99 16.36 -28.25
CA ALA A 575 3.36 16.84 -29.58
C ALA A 575 2.12 16.95 -30.46
#